data_ded4187a516b368764bba02fb2909e9d
#
_entry.id   ded4187a516b368764bba02fb2909e9d
#
_cell.length_a   1.000
_cell.length_b   1.000
_cell.length_c   1.000
_cell.angle_alpha   90.00
_cell.angle_beta   90.00
_cell.angle_gamma   90.00
#
_symmetry.space_group_name_H-M   'P 1'
#
loop_
_entity.id
_entity.type
_entity.pdbx_description
1 polymer ?
#
loop_
_entity_poly.entity_id
_entity_poly.type
_entity_poly.pdbx_seq_one_letter_code
_entity_poly.pdbx_strand_id
1 'polypeptide(L)'
;MDQPLLGFEDVMPRTSPVGEQGVLFDDPVSLVDENLGYRGPTACKAAGITYRQLDYWARTHLVEPTVRSAQGSGSQRLYSFRDVLVLKIVKSLLDTGVSLQQIRTSVDHLRSRGVEDLAGITLMSDGASVYECTSASEVIDLVQAGQGVFGIAIGRVWRELEVSLSELPGESTAQEVQQEAEVHDELSARRARKAGA
;
A
#
# COMPACT_ATOMS: atom_id res chain seq x y z
N MET A 1 17.17 75.18 11.96
CA MET A 1 17.98 74.28 11.10
C MET A 1 17.40 72.92 11.22
N ASP A 2 16.55 72.60 10.22
CA ASP A 2 15.84 71.33 10.08
C ASP A 2 16.78 70.26 9.53
N GLN A 3 16.78 69.13 10.14
CA GLN A 3 17.28 67.96 9.52
C GLN A 3 16.11 66.98 9.31
N PRO A 4 15.92 66.41 8.06
CA PRO A 4 14.85 65.51 7.80
C PRO A 4 15.22 64.11 8.25
N LEU A 5 14.26 63.44 8.88
CA LEU A 5 14.24 62.04 9.23
C LEU A 5 14.33 61.18 7.96
N LEU A 6 15.38 60.39 7.85
CA LEU A 6 15.53 59.35 6.82
C LEU A 6 14.54 58.24 7.09
N GLY A 7 13.73 57.95 6.08
CA GLY A 7 12.72 56.94 6.09
C GLY A 7 13.31 55.54 6.29
N PHE A 8 12.70 54.79 7.19
CA PHE A 8 12.85 53.34 7.27
C PHE A 8 12.09 52.76 6.09
N GLU A 9 12.82 52.41 5.02
CA GLU A 9 12.28 51.58 3.97
C GLU A 9 12.09 50.19 4.50
N ASP A 10 10.86 49.79 4.43
CA ASP A 10 10.26 48.50 4.75
C ASP A 10 10.99 47.37 3.97
N VAL A 11 11.97 46.72 4.62
CA VAL A 11 12.56 45.49 4.08
C VAL A 11 11.60 44.36 4.39
N MET A 12 10.65 44.15 3.49
CA MET A 12 9.87 42.93 3.47
C MET A 12 10.81 41.72 3.41
N PRO A 13 10.69 40.76 4.33
CA PRO A 13 11.44 39.51 4.21
C PRO A 13 10.95 38.82 2.95
N ARG A 14 11.85 38.57 2.01
CA ARG A 14 11.62 37.66 0.88
C ARG A 14 11.30 36.31 1.46
N THR A 15 10.03 35.93 1.44
CA THR A 15 9.60 34.55 1.63
C THR A 15 10.23 33.73 0.53
N SER A 16 11.30 33.00 0.84
CA SER A 16 11.79 31.92 0.01
C SER A 16 10.64 30.93 -0.16
N PRO A 17 10.40 30.37 -1.35
CA PRO A 17 9.43 29.31 -1.51
C PRO A 17 9.86 28.18 -0.57
N VAL A 18 9.01 27.91 0.41
CA VAL A 18 9.11 26.71 1.25
C VAL A 18 9.12 25.58 0.26
N GLY A 19 10.28 24.90 0.12
CA GLY A 19 10.37 23.69 -0.67
C GLY A 19 9.26 22.75 -0.19
N GLU A 20 8.60 22.12 -1.12
CA GLU A 20 7.57 21.10 -0.86
C GLU A 20 8.15 20.05 0.10
N GLN A 21 8.02 20.30 1.39
CA GLN A 21 8.17 19.28 2.40
C GLN A 21 6.99 18.36 2.18
N GLY A 22 7.25 17.15 1.68
CA GLY A 22 6.22 16.16 1.46
C GLY A 22 5.37 16.02 2.72
N VAL A 23 4.09 16.28 2.58
CA VAL A 23 3.13 16.21 3.68
C VAL A 23 3.09 14.77 4.14
N LEU A 24 3.38 14.49 5.41
CA LEU A 24 3.31 13.15 6.00
C LEU A 24 1.87 12.65 6.13
N PHE A 25 0.90 13.56 6.03
CA PHE A 25 -0.53 13.34 6.20
C PHE A 25 -1.28 14.17 5.15
N ASP A 26 -2.48 13.84 4.81
CA ASP A 26 -3.42 14.59 3.94
C ASP A 26 -3.15 14.62 2.43
N ASP A 27 -2.50 13.61 1.85
CA ASP A 27 -2.48 13.50 0.39
C ASP A 27 -3.72 12.75 -0.13
N PRO A 28 -4.43 13.29 -1.13
CA PRO A 28 -5.53 12.58 -1.76
C PRO A 28 -4.99 11.29 -2.40
N VAL A 29 -5.53 10.17 -1.94
CA VAL A 29 -5.22 8.84 -2.50
C VAL A 29 -6.18 8.60 -3.64
N SER A 30 -5.68 8.22 -4.80
CA SER A 30 -6.53 7.85 -5.92
C SER A 30 -7.32 6.57 -5.60
N LEU A 31 -8.53 6.49 -6.14
CA LEU A 31 -9.37 5.31 -6.00
C LEU A 31 -8.68 4.14 -6.69
N VAL A 32 -8.34 3.14 -5.92
CA VAL A 32 -7.76 1.90 -6.44
C VAL A 32 -8.88 1.02 -6.95
N ASP A 33 -8.73 0.46 -8.15
CA ASP A 33 -9.68 -0.52 -8.67
C ASP A 33 -9.56 -1.82 -7.86
N GLU A 34 -10.53 -2.07 -6.99
CA GLU A 34 -10.59 -3.25 -6.14
C GLU A 34 -10.76 -4.55 -6.94
N ASN A 35 -11.19 -4.45 -8.20
CA ASN A 35 -11.36 -5.61 -9.10
C ASN A 35 -10.07 -5.98 -9.83
N LEU A 36 -9.01 -5.21 -9.64
CA LEU A 36 -7.72 -5.48 -10.27
C LEU A 36 -6.85 -6.36 -9.37
N GLY A 37 -6.46 -7.51 -9.90
CA GLY A 37 -5.58 -8.46 -9.23
C GLY A 37 -4.20 -8.55 -9.88
N TYR A 38 -3.17 -8.74 -9.08
CA TYR A 38 -1.78 -8.86 -9.52
C TYR A 38 -1.25 -10.25 -9.27
N ARG A 39 -0.63 -10.87 -10.29
CA ARG A 39 0.02 -12.18 -10.14
C ARG A 39 1.25 -12.10 -9.24
N GLY A 40 1.64 -13.25 -8.69
CA GLY A 40 2.81 -13.35 -7.81
C GLY A 40 4.08 -12.66 -8.32
N PRO A 41 4.50 -12.85 -9.59
CA PRO A 41 5.68 -12.15 -10.12
C PRO A 41 5.53 -10.63 -10.13
N THR A 42 4.35 -10.10 -10.50
CA THR A 42 4.04 -8.66 -10.47
C THR A 42 4.08 -8.11 -9.05
N ALA A 43 3.41 -8.80 -8.11
CA ALA A 43 3.41 -8.44 -6.69
C ALA A 43 4.82 -8.44 -6.10
N CYS A 44 5.65 -9.45 -6.42
CA CYS A 44 7.04 -9.51 -5.99
C CYS A 44 7.86 -8.31 -6.50
N LYS A 45 7.73 -7.98 -7.79
CA LYS A 45 8.45 -6.87 -8.40
C LYS A 45 8.06 -5.54 -7.76
N ALA A 46 6.76 -5.28 -7.59
CA ALA A 46 6.25 -4.04 -7.02
C ALA A 46 6.60 -3.88 -5.52
N ALA A 47 6.52 -4.96 -4.75
CA ALA A 47 6.86 -4.94 -3.32
C ALA A 47 8.38 -5.04 -3.04
N GLY A 48 9.20 -5.37 -4.04
CA GLY A 48 10.65 -5.55 -3.86
C GLY A 48 11.02 -6.81 -3.08
N ILE A 49 10.25 -7.90 -3.24
CA ILE A 49 10.43 -9.16 -2.52
C ILE A 49 10.71 -10.32 -3.46
N THR A 50 11.25 -11.40 -2.92
CA THR A 50 11.45 -12.64 -3.66
C THR A 50 10.17 -13.49 -3.66
N TYR A 51 10.02 -14.36 -4.66
CA TYR A 51 8.90 -15.31 -4.71
C TYR A 51 8.89 -16.26 -3.50
N ARG A 52 10.07 -16.61 -2.97
CA ARG A 52 10.19 -17.42 -1.75
C ARG A 52 9.61 -16.72 -0.53
N GLN A 53 9.84 -15.40 -0.39
CA GLN A 53 9.23 -14.59 0.67
C GLN A 53 7.72 -14.53 0.50
N LEU A 54 7.23 -14.24 -0.71
CA LEU A 54 5.81 -14.19 -1.02
C LEU A 54 5.12 -15.49 -0.65
N ASP A 55 5.65 -16.64 -1.09
CA ASP A 55 5.08 -17.96 -0.81
C ASP A 55 5.12 -18.31 0.68
N TYR A 56 6.23 -18.00 1.36
CA TYR A 56 6.34 -18.20 2.81
C TYR A 56 5.32 -17.36 3.59
N TRP A 57 5.17 -16.08 3.25
CA TRP A 57 4.23 -15.19 3.93
C TRP A 57 2.78 -15.58 3.68
N ALA A 58 2.45 -16.04 2.48
CA ALA A 58 1.12 -16.56 2.19
C ALA A 58 0.81 -17.84 2.99
N ARG A 59 1.74 -18.80 3.05
CA ARG A 59 1.56 -20.05 3.80
C ARG A 59 1.53 -19.89 5.31
N THR A 60 2.18 -18.86 5.81
CA THR A 60 2.20 -18.54 7.25
C THR A 60 1.13 -17.53 7.65
N HIS A 61 0.20 -17.21 6.75
CA HIS A 61 -0.92 -16.27 6.96
C HIS A 61 -0.46 -14.85 7.34
N LEU A 62 0.80 -14.48 7.02
CA LEU A 62 1.27 -13.12 7.24
C LEU A 62 0.66 -12.15 6.21
N VAL A 63 0.68 -12.50 4.93
CA VAL A 63 -0.02 -11.76 3.87
C VAL A 63 -0.61 -12.78 2.89
N GLU A 64 -1.94 -12.82 2.80
CA GLU A 64 -2.68 -13.71 1.91
C GLU A 64 -3.24 -12.95 0.70
N PRO A 65 -3.35 -13.59 -0.47
CA PRO A 65 -4.00 -12.98 -1.62
C PRO A 65 -5.50 -12.85 -1.37
N THR A 66 -6.04 -11.62 -1.45
CA THR A 66 -7.47 -11.36 -1.18
C THR A 66 -8.33 -11.48 -2.42
N VAL A 67 -7.78 -11.26 -3.63
CA VAL A 67 -8.53 -11.36 -4.89
C VAL A 67 -8.80 -12.82 -5.26
N ARG A 68 -7.75 -13.66 -5.26
CA ARG A 68 -7.88 -15.10 -5.53
C ARG A 68 -6.78 -15.88 -4.81
N SER A 69 -7.18 -16.82 -3.96
CA SER A 69 -6.28 -17.79 -3.34
C SER A 69 -6.00 -18.95 -4.29
N ALA A 70 -4.87 -19.65 -4.10
CA ALA A 70 -4.58 -20.85 -4.90
C ALA A 70 -5.52 -22.00 -4.50
N GLN A 71 -6.29 -22.50 -5.45
CA GLN A 71 -7.17 -23.66 -5.29
C GLN A 71 -6.65 -24.81 -6.17
N GLY A 72 -5.71 -25.60 -5.65
CA GLY A 72 -5.16 -26.76 -6.34
C GLY A 72 -3.99 -26.46 -7.30
N SER A 73 -3.55 -27.52 -8.01
CA SER A 73 -2.44 -27.47 -8.96
C SER A 73 -2.84 -26.68 -10.20
N GLY A 74 -2.16 -25.55 -10.45
CA GLY A 74 -2.36 -24.71 -11.63
C GLY A 74 -3.14 -23.41 -11.39
N SER A 75 -3.84 -23.25 -10.25
CA SER A 75 -4.48 -21.98 -9.93
C SER A 75 -3.43 -20.96 -9.49
N GLN A 76 -3.52 -19.73 -10.04
CA GLN A 76 -2.61 -18.66 -9.71
C GLN A 76 -3.22 -17.74 -8.64
N ARG A 77 -2.40 -17.37 -7.64
CA ARG A 77 -2.78 -16.39 -6.62
C ARG A 77 -2.86 -15.02 -7.27
N LEU A 78 -3.91 -14.27 -6.94
CA LEU A 78 -4.06 -12.87 -7.31
C LEU A 78 -4.11 -12.01 -6.06
N TYR A 79 -3.24 -11.03 -6.01
CA TYR A 79 -3.07 -10.09 -4.91
C TYR A 79 -3.73 -8.76 -5.27
N SER A 80 -4.51 -8.18 -4.37
CA SER A 80 -5.05 -6.84 -4.53
C SER A 80 -3.95 -5.79 -4.40
N PHE A 81 -4.23 -4.56 -4.78
CA PHE A 81 -3.34 -3.43 -4.49
C PHE A 81 -2.99 -3.36 -3.01
N ARG A 82 -3.98 -3.52 -2.14
CA ARG A 82 -3.80 -3.52 -0.69
C ARG A 82 -2.85 -4.62 -0.22
N ASP A 83 -2.97 -5.82 -0.77
CA ASP A 83 -2.07 -6.92 -0.41
C ASP A 83 -0.63 -6.57 -0.78
N VAL A 84 -0.41 -5.99 -1.98
CA VAL A 84 0.92 -5.58 -2.44
C VAL A 84 1.47 -4.43 -1.58
N LEU A 85 0.62 -3.49 -1.15
CA LEU A 85 0.98 -2.44 -0.20
C LEU A 85 1.47 -3.03 1.13
N VAL A 86 0.71 -3.96 1.70
CA VAL A 86 1.10 -4.64 2.95
C VAL A 86 2.40 -5.43 2.76
N LEU A 87 2.58 -6.13 1.63
CA LEU A 87 3.85 -6.81 1.32
C LEU A 87 5.05 -5.84 1.32
N LYS A 88 4.89 -4.65 0.74
CA LYS A 88 5.93 -3.62 0.69
C LYS A 88 6.23 -3.05 2.08
N ILE A 89 5.20 -2.84 2.91
CA ILE A 89 5.34 -2.41 4.32
C ILE A 89 6.09 -3.48 5.13
N VAL A 90 5.68 -4.75 5.02
CA VAL A 90 6.36 -5.88 5.68
C VAL A 90 7.85 -5.93 5.31
N LYS A 91 8.16 -5.75 4.02
CA LYS A 91 9.55 -5.71 3.55
C LYS A 91 10.31 -4.56 4.19
N SER A 92 9.73 -3.36 4.22
CA SER A 92 10.37 -2.18 4.81
C SER A 92 10.62 -2.36 6.31
N LEU A 93 9.68 -2.93 7.06
CA LEU A 93 9.86 -3.23 8.48
C LEU A 93 10.95 -4.28 8.74
N LEU A 94 11.01 -5.33 7.90
CA LEU A 94 12.07 -6.34 7.99
C LEU A 94 13.46 -5.74 7.72
N ASP A 95 13.56 -4.87 6.72
CA ASP A 95 14.84 -4.23 6.36
C ASP A 95 15.39 -3.33 7.48
N THR A 96 14.51 -2.83 8.34
CA THR A 96 14.89 -2.04 9.52
C THR A 96 15.11 -2.88 10.78
N GLY A 97 15.00 -4.21 10.67
CA GLY A 97 15.29 -5.13 11.75
C GLY A 97 14.13 -5.42 12.70
N VAL A 98 12.92 -4.98 12.37
CA VAL A 98 11.72 -5.32 13.16
C VAL A 98 11.46 -6.82 13.09
N SER A 99 11.19 -7.44 14.23
CA SER A 99 10.95 -8.88 14.31
C SER A 99 9.66 -9.29 13.58
N LEU A 100 9.64 -10.49 12.99
CA LEU A 100 8.43 -11.02 12.32
C LEU A 100 7.21 -11.09 13.24
N GLN A 101 7.40 -11.26 14.55
CA GLN A 101 6.30 -11.29 15.51
C GLN A 101 5.64 -9.91 15.63
N GLN A 102 6.45 -8.86 15.75
CA GLN A 102 5.93 -7.47 15.78
C GLN A 102 5.29 -7.09 14.45
N ILE A 103 5.87 -7.52 13.34
CA ILE A 103 5.30 -7.28 12.02
C ILE A 103 3.92 -7.94 11.89
N ARG A 104 3.72 -9.17 12.41
CA ARG A 104 2.40 -9.82 12.41
C ARG A 104 1.36 -8.98 13.13
N THR A 105 1.67 -8.54 14.35
CA THR A 105 0.77 -7.67 15.12
C THR A 105 0.42 -6.40 14.36
N SER A 106 1.41 -5.77 13.72
CA SER A 106 1.18 -4.55 12.93
C SER A 106 0.34 -4.82 11.69
N VAL A 107 0.57 -5.93 10.98
CA VAL A 107 -0.22 -6.31 9.79
C VAL A 107 -1.66 -6.63 10.16
N ASP A 108 -1.90 -7.34 11.26
CA ASP A 108 -3.24 -7.66 11.72
C ASP A 108 -4.01 -6.37 12.08
N HIS A 109 -3.31 -5.40 12.68
CA HIS A 109 -3.89 -4.08 12.97
C HIS A 109 -4.20 -3.30 11.68
N LEU A 110 -3.28 -3.23 10.73
CA LEU A 110 -3.51 -2.57 9.43
C LEU A 110 -4.65 -3.20 8.64
N ARG A 111 -4.85 -4.52 8.74
CA ARG A 111 -5.97 -5.22 8.08
C ARG A 111 -7.33 -4.84 8.62
N SER A 112 -7.43 -4.48 9.89
CA SER A 112 -8.68 -4.04 10.50
C SER A 112 -9.12 -2.64 10.06
N ARG A 113 -8.21 -1.87 9.44
CA ARG A 113 -8.46 -0.51 8.93
C ARG A 113 -9.06 -0.53 7.53
N GLY A 114 -9.82 0.51 7.18
CA GLY A 114 -10.23 0.77 5.80
C GLY A 114 -9.03 1.08 4.90
N VAL A 115 -9.19 0.88 3.58
CA VAL A 115 -8.11 1.14 2.62
C VAL A 115 -7.75 2.63 2.61
N GLU A 116 -8.76 3.50 2.68
CA GLU A 116 -8.59 4.96 2.69
C GLU A 116 -7.87 5.45 3.95
N ASP A 117 -8.14 4.81 5.10
CA ASP A 117 -7.51 5.15 6.37
C ASP A 117 -5.99 4.89 6.37
N LEU A 118 -5.54 3.91 5.59
CA LEU A 118 -4.12 3.52 5.55
C LEU A 118 -3.22 4.65 5.01
N ALA A 119 -3.71 5.46 4.09
CA ALA A 119 -2.92 6.53 3.48
C ALA A 119 -2.53 7.62 4.49
N GLY A 120 -3.36 7.87 5.50
CA GLY A 120 -3.10 8.84 6.55
C GLY A 120 -2.20 8.34 7.69
N ILE A 121 -1.72 7.09 7.64
CA ILE A 121 -0.96 6.48 8.73
C ILE A 121 0.55 6.60 8.50
N THR A 122 1.27 6.94 9.56
CA THR A 122 2.72 6.78 9.64
C THR A 122 3.04 5.70 10.68
N LEU A 123 3.74 4.65 10.26
CA LEU A 123 4.28 3.65 11.19
C LEU A 123 5.64 4.12 11.70
N MET A 124 5.80 4.20 13.01
CA MET A 124 7.08 4.49 13.67
C MET A 124 7.58 3.24 14.38
N SER A 125 8.90 3.04 14.42
CA SER A 125 9.50 1.92 15.14
C SER A 125 10.77 2.34 15.87
N ASP A 126 10.96 1.77 17.04
CA ASP A 126 12.18 1.83 17.84
C ASP A 126 13.08 0.58 17.66
N GLY A 127 12.70 -0.30 16.71
CA GLY A 127 13.33 -1.60 16.48
C GLY A 127 12.73 -2.73 17.30
N ALA A 128 12.11 -2.46 18.44
CA ALA A 128 11.45 -3.44 19.30
C ALA A 128 9.92 -3.43 19.14
N SER A 129 9.34 -2.24 18.96
CA SER A 129 7.90 -2.01 18.82
C SER A 129 7.58 -1.26 17.55
N VAL A 130 6.34 -1.37 17.09
CA VAL A 130 5.79 -0.58 15.98
C VAL A 130 4.62 0.23 16.51
N TYR A 131 4.66 1.53 16.28
CA TYR A 131 3.65 2.49 16.69
C TYR A 131 2.94 3.02 15.44
N GLU A 132 1.63 3.19 15.54
CA GLU A 132 0.83 3.85 14.51
C GLU A 132 0.65 5.32 14.92
N CYS A 133 0.97 6.22 14.01
CA CYS A 133 0.76 7.66 14.16
C CYS A 133 -0.20 8.14 13.08
N THR A 134 -1.24 8.84 13.48
CA THR A 134 -2.28 9.42 12.61
C THR A 134 -2.14 10.94 12.50
N SER A 135 -1.22 11.54 13.25
CA SER A 135 -0.95 12.97 13.25
C SER A 135 0.54 13.29 13.36
N ALA A 136 0.93 14.46 12.89
CA ALA A 136 2.31 14.93 13.00
C ALA A 136 2.74 15.13 14.46
N SER A 137 1.83 15.49 15.36
CA SER A 137 2.11 15.65 16.80
C SER A 137 2.50 14.32 17.43
N GLU A 138 1.83 13.23 17.12
CA GLU A 138 2.17 11.88 17.63
C GLU A 138 3.59 11.44 17.19
N VAL A 139 3.96 11.74 15.94
CA VAL A 139 5.34 11.48 15.46
C VAL A 139 6.36 12.29 16.25
N ILE A 140 6.08 13.58 16.48
CA ILE A 140 6.97 14.46 17.23
C ILE A 140 7.10 13.97 18.68
N ASP A 141 6.02 13.60 19.32
CA ASP A 141 6.00 13.11 20.70
C ASP A 141 6.85 11.84 20.84
N LEU A 142 6.72 10.88 19.93
CA LEU A 142 7.54 9.65 19.92
C LEU A 142 9.02 9.95 19.71
N VAL A 143 9.37 10.87 18.81
CA VAL A 143 10.75 11.27 18.58
C VAL A 143 11.34 11.99 19.78
N GLN A 144 10.59 12.89 20.43
CA GLN A 144 11.03 13.59 21.63
C GLN A 144 11.18 12.66 22.84
N ALA A 145 10.34 11.63 22.92
CA ALA A 145 10.46 10.58 23.94
C ALA A 145 11.63 9.61 23.67
N GLY A 146 12.34 9.79 22.55
CA GLY A 146 13.44 8.90 22.16
C GLY A 146 13.03 7.51 21.70
N GLN A 147 11.75 7.32 21.38
CA GLN A 147 11.19 6.01 21.01
C GLN A 147 11.10 5.79 19.50
N GLY A 148 11.15 6.84 18.70
CA GLY A 148 11.04 6.71 17.24
C GLY A 148 12.39 6.86 16.57
N VAL A 149 12.89 5.79 15.93
CA VAL A 149 14.17 5.79 15.19
C VAL A 149 13.94 5.67 13.68
N PHE A 150 12.79 5.15 13.28
CA PHE A 150 12.45 4.87 11.90
C PHE A 150 10.94 5.06 11.66
N GLY A 151 10.60 5.68 10.54
CA GLY A 151 9.20 5.93 10.16
C GLY A 151 8.89 5.53 8.72
N ILE A 152 7.73 4.94 8.51
CA ILE A 152 7.16 4.63 7.19
C ILE A 152 5.86 5.42 7.05
N ALA A 153 5.86 6.47 6.22
CA ALA A 153 4.64 7.14 5.80
C ALA A 153 3.92 6.26 4.76
N ILE A 154 2.82 5.63 5.14
CA ILE A 154 2.11 4.67 4.26
C ILE A 154 1.60 5.37 3.00
N GLY A 155 1.11 6.60 3.08
CA GLY A 155 0.68 7.37 1.92
C GLY A 155 1.77 7.58 0.88
N ARG A 156 3.04 7.71 1.29
CA ARG A 156 4.17 7.76 0.36
C ARG A 156 4.41 6.41 -0.31
N VAL A 157 4.40 5.33 0.47
CA VAL A 157 4.55 3.96 -0.06
C VAL A 157 3.43 3.64 -1.04
N TRP A 158 2.22 4.11 -0.75
CA TRP A 158 1.05 3.98 -1.61
C TRP A 158 1.30 4.60 -2.99
N ARG A 159 1.67 5.89 -3.04
CA ARG A 159 1.94 6.59 -4.32
C ARG A 159 3.06 5.94 -5.13
N GLU A 160 4.15 5.54 -4.48
CA GLU A 160 5.23 4.81 -5.13
C GLU A 160 4.73 3.48 -5.73
N LEU A 161 3.82 2.81 -5.04
CA LEU A 161 3.24 1.56 -5.49
C LEU A 161 2.28 1.77 -6.66
N GLU A 162 1.43 2.80 -6.64
CA GLU A 162 0.54 3.16 -7.75
C GLU A 162 1.33 3.35 -9.04
N VAL A 163 2.38 4.16 -9.00
CA VAL A 163 3.27 4.39 -10.15
C VAL A 163 3.90 3.06 -10.59
N SER A 164 4.40 2.27 -9.67
CA SER A 164 5.03 0.99 -9.99
C SER A 164 4.07 -0.03 -10.62
N LEU A 165 2.84 -0.09 -10.14
CA LEU A 165 1.83 -1.03 -10.63
C LEU A 165 1.16 -0.56 -11.92
N SER A 166 1.08 0.75 -12.20
CA SER A 166 0.56 1.25 -13.47
C SER A 166 1.39 0.82 -14.68
N GLU A 167 2.67 0.52 -14.47
CA GLU A 167 3.59 0.02 -15.49
C GLU A 167 3.60 -1.52 -15.62
N LEU A 168 2.87 -2.22 -14.76
CA LEU A 168 2.91 -3.67 -14.66
C LEU A 168 1.56 -4.30 -15.02
N PRO A 169 1.54 -5.53 -15.57
CA PRO A 169 0.29 -6.19 -15.93
C PRO A 169 -0.54 -6.53 -14.68
N GLY A 170 -1.81 -6.11 -14.71
CA GLY A 170 -2.86 -6.52 -13.79
C GLY A 170 -3.93 -7.34 -14.52
N GLU A 171 -4.71 -8.12 -13.78
CA GLU A 171 -5.82 -8.92 -14.29
C GLU A 171 -7.12 -8.42 -13.67
N SER A 172 -8.12 -8.10 -14.51
CA SER A 172 -9.44 -7.71 -14.04
C SER A 172 -10.29 -8.96 -13.76
N THR A 173 -10.73 -9.10 -12.53
CA THR A 173 -11.65 -10.21 -12.14
C THR A 173 -13.02 -10.09 -12.79
N ALA A 174 -13.45 -8.89 -13.19
CA ALA A 174 -14.70 -8.69 -13.89
C ALA A 174 -14.73 -9.35 -15.29
N GLN A 175 -13.59 -9.40 -15.98
CA GLN A 175 -13.47 -10.05 -17.27
C GLN A 175 -13.51 -11.59 -17.17
N GLU A 176 -12.93 -12.16 -16.11
CA GLU A 176 -12.96 -13.62 -15.89
C GLU A 176 -14.38 -14.11 -15.60
N VAL A 177 -15.15 -13.37 -14.77
CA VAL A 177 -16.55 -13.71 -14.47
C VAL A 177 -17.42 -13.67 -15.72
N GLN A 178 -17.19 -12.73 -16.62
CA GLN A 178 -17.91 -12.66 -17.90
C GLN A 178 -17.54 -13.80 -18.84
N GLN A 179 -16.25 -14.14 -18.96
CA GLN A 179 -15.81 -15.26 -19.79
C GLN A 179 -16.31 -16.61 -19.25
N GLU A 180 -16.30 -16.82 -17.94
CA GLU A 180 -16.84 -18.06 -17.33
C GLU A 180 -18.37 -18.16 -17.55
N ALA A 181 -19.09 -17.04 -17.46
CA ALA A 181 -20.54 -17.00 -17.74
C ALA A 181 -20.84 -17.31 -19.21
N GLU A 182 -20.10 -16.75 -20.17
CA GLU A 182 -20.27 -17.01 -21.60
C GLU A 182 -19.95 -18.47 -21.94
N VAL A 183 -18.87 -19.04 -21.41
CA VAL A 183 -18.49 -20.46 -21.61
C VAL A 183 -19.57 -21.39 -21.03
N HIS A 184 -20.12 -21.04 -19.87
CA HIS A 184 -21.18 -21.86 -19.24
C HIS A 184 -22.48 -21.81 -20.05
N ASP A 185 -22.83 -20.69 -20.61
CA ASP A 185 -24.03 -20.53 -21.47
C ASP A 185 -23.85 -21.27 -22.79
N GLU A 186 -22.68 -21.20 -23.45
CA GLU A 186 -22.38 -22.00 -24.64
C GLU A 186 -22.45 -23.52 -24.39
N LEU A 187 -21.90 -23.99 -23.26
CA LEU A 187 -21.96 -25.40 -22.90
C LEU A 187 -23.39 -25.87 -22.61
N SER A 188 -24.18 -25.03 -21.99
CA SER A 188 -25.61 -25.25 -21.72
C SER A 188 -26.40 -25.34 -23.03
N ALA A 189 -26.16 -24.43 -23.97
CA ALA A 189 -26.77 -24.42 -25.29
C ALA A 189 -26.39 -25.66 -26.13
N ARG A 190 -25.12 -26.10 -26.07
CA ARG A 190 -24.68 -27.34 -26.77
C ARG A 190 -25.30 -28.61 -26.19
N ARG A 191 -25.47 -28.69 -24.85
CA ARG A 191 -26.16 -29.80 -24.19
C ARG A 191 -27.64 -29.87 -24.57
N ALA A 192 -28.32 -28.73 -24.60
CA ALA A 192 -29.72 -28.66 -25.00
C ALA A 192 -29.95 -29.09 -26.46
N ARG A 193 -29.08 -28.71 -27.40
CA ARG A 193 -29.13 -29.16 -28.82
C ARG A 193 -28.87 -30.66 -28.96
N LYS A 194 -28.07 -31.25 -28.10
CA LYS A 194 -27.76 -32.72 -28.16
C LYS A 194 -28.84 -33.56 -27.49
N ALA A 195 -29.66 -33.00 -26.60
CA ALA A 195 -30.74 -33.68 -25.91
C ALA A 195 -32.07 -33.64 -26.72
N GLY A 196 -32.18 -32.79 -27.76
CA GLY A 196 -33.35 -32.63 -28.61
C GLY A 196 -33.24 -33.30 -29.99
N ALA A 197 -32.19 -34.08 -30.23
CA ALA A 197 -32.00 -34.93 -31.44
C ALA A 197 -32.02 -36.43 -31.08
#